data_3bb12008f5985b9b73f4185c25996eb9
#
_entry.id   3bb12008f5985b9b73f4185c25996eb9
#
_cell.length_a   1.000
_cell.length_b   1.000
_cell.length_c   1.000
_cell.angle_alpha   90.00
_cell.angle_beta   90.00
_cell.angle_gamma   90.00
#
_symmetry.space_group_name_H-M   'P 1'
#
loop_
_entity.id
_entity.type
_entity.pdbx_description
1 polymer ?
#
loop_
_entity_poly.entity_id
_entity_poly.type
_entity_poly.pdbx_seq_one_letter_code
_entity_poly.pdbx_strand_id
1 'polypeptide(L)'
;MWMGRYRALVSELMRFSNVAVKDSTEKHDIGDGILINNAEWQILEYIVEHNSDEEKMILISDKLGIPQASFSKAAKKLTDFGLLERFQRSDNKKDIILKPTDRGRSIYIKNIENVVSERFVGFFSALDSIDDADINTIIDAFVVLNNDIEKGIAKEKTTKKSILIKKDKNGCS
;
A
#
# COMPACT_ATOMS: atom_id res chain seq x y z
N MET A 1 -21.96 22.54 13.74
CA MET A 1 -21.32 21.21 13.65
C MET A 1 -20.14 21.38 12.68
N TRP A 2 -18.90 21.15 13.10
CA TRP A 2 -17.67 21.53 12.41
C TRP A 2 -17.41 20.81 11.08
N MET A 3 -18.00 19.62 10.82
CA MET A 3 -17.86 18.88 9.55
C MET A 3 -18.96 19.20 8.53
N GLY A 4 -20.06 19.87 8.93
CA GLY A 4 -21.16 20.23 8.02
C GLY A 4 -21.65 19.08 7.14
N ARG A 5 -21.77 19.34 5.84
CA ARG A 5 -22.22 18.37 4.81
C ARG A 5 -21.27 17.17 4.65
N TYR A 6 -20.03 17.26 5.10
CA TYR A 6 -19.03 16.20 4.94
C TYR A 6 -19.10 15.12 6.04
N ARG A 7 -19.96 15.28 7.04
CA ARG A 7 -20.02 14.38 8.19
C ARG A 7 -20.22 12.91 7.82
N ALA A 8 -21.17 12.64 6.92
CA ALA A 8 -21.50 11.28 6.50
C ALA A 8 -20.32 10.65 5.75
N LEU A 9 -19.71 11.40 4.81
CA LEU A 9 -18.53 10.96 4.07
C LEU A 9 -17.37 10.59 5.01
N VAL A 10 -17.04 11.46 5.97
CA VAL A 10 -15.97 11.20 6.95
C VAL A 10 -16.27 9.97 7.80
N SER A 11 -17.53 9.77 8.19
CA SER A 11 -17.92 8.57 8.95
C SER A 11 -17.71 7.28 8.16
N GLU A 12 -18.05 7.27 6.87
CA GLU A 12 -17.83 6.09 6.02
C GLU A 12 -16.35 5.88 5.69
N LEU A 13 -15.55 6.94 5.52
CA LEU A 13 -14.10 6.82 5.39
C LEU A 13 -13.45 6.19 6.64
N MET A 14 -13.87 6.61 7.84
CA MET A 14 -13.39 6.00 9.08
C MET A 14 -13.81 4.54 9.20
N ARG A 15 -15.06 4.23 8.85
CA ARG A 15 -15.55 2.84 8.82
C ARG A 15 -14.75 1.99 7.83
N PHE A 16 -14.54 2.49 6.61
CA PHE A 16 -13.71 1.83 5.60
C PHE A 16 -12.30 1.57 6.11
N SER A 17 -11.64 2.57 6.71
CA SER A 17 -10.30 2.42 7.29
C SER A 17 -10.25 1.30 8.33
N ASN A 18 -11.23 1.22 9.24
CA ASN A 18 -11.28 0.16 10.25
C ASN A 18 -11.49 -1.23 9.63
N VAL A 19 -12.35 -1.34 8.61
CA VAL A 19 -12.58 -2.60 7.88
C VAL A 19 -11.34 -3.00 7.10
N ALA A 20 -10.68 -2.06 6.42
CA ALA A 20 -9.45 -2.30 5.67
C ALA A 20 -8.29 -2.77 6.56
N VAL A 21 -8.15 -2.18 7.77
CA VAL A 21 -7.16 -2.64 8.76
C VAL A 21 -7.44 -4.08 9.19
N LYS A 22 -8.70 -4.44 9.45
CA LYS A 22 -9.07 -5.81 9.79
C LYS A 22 -8.77 -6.78 8.64
N ASP A 23 -9.17 -6.43 7.42
CA ASP A 23 -8.96 -7.24 6.22
C ASP A 23 -7.46 -7.40 5.88
N SER A 24 -6.63 -6.39 6.17
CA SER A 24 -5.20 -6.41 5.91
C SER A 24 -4.42 -7.50 6.67
N THR A 25 -4.99 -8.04 7.74
CA THR A 25 -4.41 -9.13 8.52
C THR A 25 -4.77 -10.52 8.00
N GLU A 26 -5.83 -10.60 7.20
CA GLU A 26 -6.29 -11.85 6.61
C GLU A 26 -5.37 -12.32 5.50
N LYS A 27 -5.30 -13.63 5.31
CA LYS A 27 -4.52 -14.26 4.23
C LYS A 27 -5.45 -14.98 3.28
N HIS A 28 -5.17 -14.83 1.99
CA HIS A 28 -5.94 -15.42 0.91
C HIS A 28 -5.06 -16.41 0.16
N ASP A 29 -5.63 -17.57 -0.19
CA ASP A 29 -4.96 -18.53 -1.07
C ASP A 29 -5.07 -18.04 -2.52
N ILE A 30 -3.93 -17.81 -3.15
CA ILE A 30 -3.83 -17.38 -4.54
C ILE A 30 -3.49 -18.54 -5.49
N GLY A 31 -3.57 -19.76 -4.99
CA GLY A 31 -3.24 -20.98 -5.71
C GLY A 31 -1.95 -21.63 -5.21
N ASP A 32 -1.83 -22.92 -5.45
CA ASP A 32 -0.68 -23.74 -5.05
C ASP A 32 -0.38 -23.72 -3.54
N GLY A 33 -1.38 -23.41 -2.70
CA GLY A 33 -1.20 -23.26 -1.25
C GLY A 33 -0.44 -22.00 -0.83
N ILE A 34 -0.30 -21.01 -1.72
CA ILE A 34 0.37 -19.75 -1.44
C ILE A 34 -0.59 -18.80 -0.74
N LEU A 35 -0.33 -18.54 0.54
CA LEU A 35 -1.12 -17.63 1.35
C LEU A 35 -0.46 -16.26 1.43
N ILE A 36 -1.13 -15.23 0.89
CA ILE A 36 -0.69 -13.83 0.94
C ILE A 36 -1.76 -12.91 1.52
N ASN A 37 -1.34 -11.78 2.05
CA ASN A 37 -2.23 -10.74 2.52
C ASN A 37 -2.40 -9.62 1.47
N ASN A 38 -3.27 -8.65 1.75
CA ASN A 38 -3.57 -7.57 0.81
C ASN A 38 -2.35 -6.73 0.40
N ALA A 39 -1.43 -6.45 1.32
CA ALA A 39 -0.22 -5.68 0.97
C ALA A 39 0.71 -6.49 0.05
N GLU A 40 0.83 -7.80 0.27
CA GLU A 40 1.60 -8.70 -0.58
C GLU A 40 0.96 -8.83 -1.98
N TRP A 41 -0.38 -8.92 -2.04
CA TRP A 41 -1.11 -8.89 -3.30
C TRP A 41 -0.88 -7.58 -4.06
N GLN A 42 -1.06 -6.45 -3.41
CA GLN A 42 -0.88 -5.11 -4.00
C GLN A 42 0.53 -4.90 -4.57
N ILE A 43 1.55 -5.42 -3.88
CA ILE A 43 2.94 -5.37 -4.39
C ILE A 43 3.09 -6.24 -5.65
N LEU A 44 2.54 -7.45 -5.66
CA LEU A 44 2.59 -8.33 -6.83
C LEU A 44 1.89 -7.69 -8.03
N GLU A 45 0.67 -7.21 -7.82
CA GLU A 45 -0.14 -6.49 -8.82
C GLU A 45 0.64 -5.31 -9.42
N TYR A 46 1.13 -4.40 -8.58
CA TYR A 46 1.88 -3.24 -9.04
C TYR A 46 3.09 -3.62 -9.92
N ILE A 47 3.86 -4.62 -9.48
CA ILE A 47 5.06 -5.04 -10.21
C ILE A 47 4.71 -5.76 -11.53
N VAL A 48 3.61 -6.50 -11.57
CA VAL A 48 3.15 -7.14 -12.83
C VAL A 48 2.69 -6.08 -13.83
N GLU A 49 1.92 -5.09 -13.39
CA GLU A 49 1.35 -4.07 -14.26
C GLU A 49 2.37 -3.03 -14.73
N HIS A 50 3.37 -2.71 -13.90
CA HIS A 50 4.40 -1.69 -14.18
C HIS A 50 5.78 -2.30 -14.47
N ASN A 51 5.83 -3.52 -15.00
CA ASN A 51 7.08 -4.25 -15.21
C ASN A 51 8.10 -3.56 -16.11
N SER A 52 7.67 -2.67 -16.99
CA SER A 52 8.53 -1.91 -17.90
C SER A 52 9.34 -0.79 -17.21
N ASP A 53 8.90 -0.32 -16.05
CA ASP A 53 9.34 0.96 -15.49
C ASP A 53 10.65 0.86 -14.71
N GLU A 54 11.11 -0.36 -14.39
CA GLU A 54 12.36 -0.62 -13.63
C GLU A 54 12.51 0.25 -12.36
N GLU A 55 11.40 0.47 -11.65
CA GLU A 55 11.39 1.32 -10.47
C GLU A 55 12.10 0.69 -9.28
N LYS A 56 12.74 1.54 -8.49
CA LYS A 56 13.38 1.12 -7.22
C LYS A 56 12.31 0.74 -6.20
N MET A 57 12.60 -0.28 -5.40
CA MET A 57 11.70 -0.72 -4.31
C MET A 57 11.22 0.42 -3.40
N ILE A 58 12.09 1.40 -3.11
CA ILE A 58 11.73 2.53 -2.26
C ILE A 58 10.63 3.40 -2.88
N LEU A 59 10.71 3.66 -4.19
CA LEU A 59 9.71 4.45 -4.90
C LEU A 59 8.36 3.74 -4.96
N ILE A 60 8.38 2.42 -5.16
CA ILE A 60 7.16 1.61 -5.16
C ILE A 60 6.53 1.60 -3.76
N SER A 61 7.34 1.45 -2.69
CA SER A 61 6.82 1.47 -1.31
C SER A 61 6.13 2.79 -0.97
N ASP A 62 6.71 3.91 -1.43
CA ASP A 62 6.14 5.25 -1.22
C ASP A 62 4.83 5.42 -2.01
N LYS A 63 4.80 4.99 -3.29
CA LYS A 63 3.58 5.05 -4.13
C LYS A 63 2.42 4.23 -3.55
N LEU A 64 2.73 3.06 -3.01
CA LEU A 64 1.72 2.17 -2.40
C LEU A 64 1.36 2.56 -0.96
N GLY A 65 2.03 3.56 -0.37
CA GLY A 65 1.82 3.94 1.03
C GLY A 65 2.21 2.83 2.03
N ILE A 66 3.03 1.87 1.61
CA ILE A 66 3.47 0.74 2.44
C ILE A 66 4.81 1.11 3.09
N PRO A 67 4.94 1.06 4.44
CA PRO A 67 6.21 1.33 5.09
C PRO A 67 7.34 0.46 4.54
N GLN A 68 8.50 1.05 4.25
CA GLN A 68 9.62 0.39 3.57
C GLN A 68 10.04 -0.94 4.21
N ALA A 69 10.03 -1.03 5.55
CA ALA A 69 10.36 -2.27 6.25
C ALA A 69 9.33 -3.38 5.97
N SER A 70 8.04 -3.04 5.93
CA SER A 70 6.95 -3.96 5.60
C SER A 70 7.01 -4.36 4.14
N PHE A 71 7.24 -3.40 3.23
CA PHE A 71 7.43 -3.65 1.81
C PHE A 71 8.59 -4.63 1.55
N SER A 72 9.76 -4.39 2.16
CA SER A 72 10.94 -5.24 2.00
C SER A 72 10.70 -6.68 2.47
N LYS A 73 9.95 -6.85 3.57
CA LYS A 73 9.56 -8.16 4.10
C LYS A 73 8.59 -8.88 3.16
N ALA A 74 7.59 -8.17 2.66
CA ALA A 74 6.62 -8.70 1.72
C ALA A 74 7.27 -9.08 0.38
N ALA A 75 8.11 -8.20 -0.17
CA ALA A 75 8.87 -8.46 -1.40
C ALA A 75 9.79 -9.69 -1.27
N LYS A 76 10.44 -9.85 -0.09
CA LYS A 76 11.23 -11.06 0.17
C LYS A 76 10.35 -12.31 0.13
N LYS A 77 9.22 -12.30 0.82
CA LYS A 77 8.28 -13.42 0.86
C LYS A 77 7.76 -13.79 -0.55
N LEU A 78 7.39 -12.80 -1.36
CA LEU A 78 6.98 -13.03 -2.76
C LEU A 78 8.12 -13.61 -3.62
N THR A 79 9.36 -13.21 -3.35
CA THR A 79 10.55 -13.80 -3.99
C THR A 79 10.76 -15.24 -3.51
N ASP A 80 10.63 -15.52 -2.22
CA ASP A 80 10.75 -16.87 -1.67
C ASP A 80 9.68 -17.82 -2.23
N PHE A 81 8.50 -17.32 -2.58
CA PHE A 81 7.46 -18.07 -3.31
C PHE A 81 7.71 -18.20 -4.82
N GLY A 82 8.76 -17.58 -5.34
CA GLY A 82 9.08 -17.59 -6.76
C GLY A 82 8.09 -16.79 -7.63
N LEU A 83 7.42 -15.79 -7.04
CA LEU A 83 6.51 -14.90 -7.76
C LEU A 83 7.20 -13.65 -8.30
N LEU A 84 8.26 -13.22 -7.61
CA LEU A 84 9.11 -12.09 -7.99
C LEU A 84 10.58 -12.50 -8.04
N GLU A 85 11.36 -11.77 -8.80
CA GLU A 85 12.82 -11.82 -8.85
C GLU A 85 13.40 -10.47 -8.46
N ARG A 86 14.59 -10.50 -7.81
CA ARG A 86 15.30 -9.30 -7.35
C ARG A 86 16.53 -9.07 -8.19
N PHE A 87 16.64 -7.90 -8.77
CA PHE A 87 17.78 -7.45 -9.56
C PHE A 87 18.48 -6.29 -8.87
N GLN A 88 19.77 -6.19 -9.06
CA GLN A 88 20.56 -5.05 -8.64
C GLN A 88 21.14 -4.36 -9.88
N ARG A 89 21.21 -3.05 -9.88
CA ARG A 89 21.89 -2.32 -10.94
C ARG A 89 23.41 -2.55 -10.84
N SER A 90 24.07 -2.71 -11.98
CA SER A 90 25.53 -2.90 -12.04
C SER A 90 26.31 -1.69 -11.52
N ASP A 91 25.77 -0.50 -11.71
CA ASP A 91 26.34 0.79 -11.30
C ASP A 91 25.98 1.18 -9.84
N ASN A 92 24.90 0.62 -9.29
CA ASN A 92 24.49 0.89 -7.92
C ASN A 92 23.84 -0.33 -7.24
N LYS A 93 24.65 -1.10 -6.53
CA LYS A 93 24.19 -2.30 -5.81
C LYS A 93 23.17 -2.05 -4.69
N LYS A 94 22.93 -0.79 -4.31
CA LYS A 94 21.90 -0.45 -3.31
C LYS A 94 20.51 -0.37 -3.93
N ASP A 95 20.42 -0.14 -5.25
CA ASP A 95 19.17 -0.06 -5.97
C ASP A 95 18.68 -1.46 -6.32
N ILE A 96 17.59 -1.85 -5.68
CA ILE A 96 16.93 -3.14 -5.93
C ILE A 96 15.72 -2.88 -6.80
N ILE A 97 15.65 -3.61 -7.91
CA ILE A 97 14.54 -3.66 -8.85
C ILE A 97 13.86 -5.01 -8.69
N LEU A 98 12.53 -5.01 -8.65
CA LEU A 98 11.73 -6.22 -8.62
C LEU A 98 11.12 -6.45 -10.00
N LYS A 99 11.16 -7.70 -10.46
CA LYS A 99 10.47 -8.12 -11.68
C LYS A 99 9.60 -9.33 -11.41
N PRO A 100 8.44 -9.45 -12.07
CA PRO A 100 7.59 -10.61 -11.90
C PRO A 100 8.19 -11.79 -12.67
N THR A 101 8.12 -12.98 -12.08
CA THR A 101 8.39 -14.24 -12.80
C THR A 101 7.20 -14.60 -13.70
N ASP A 102 7.36 -15.57 -14.61
CA ASP A 102 6.25 -16.11 -15.39
C ASP A 102 5.17 -16.74 -14.49
N ARG A 103 5.60 -17.36 -13.38
CA ARG A 103 4.69 -17.88 -12.36
C ARG A 103 3.92 -16.75 -11.68
N GLY A 104 4.59 -15.66 -11.30
CA GLY A 104 3.95 -14.50 -10.69
C GLY A 104 2.90 -13.87 -11.60
N ARG A 105 3.21 -13.70 -12.89
CA ARG A 105 2.25 -13.22 -13.90
C ARG A 105 1.05 -14.15 -14.04
N SER A 106 1.31 -15.45 -14.16
CA SER A 106 0.24 -16.44 -14.32
C SER A 106 -0.71 -16.46 -13.12
N ILE A 107 -0.18 -16.41 -11.89
CA ILE A 107 -0.98 -16.35 -10.68
C ILE A 107 -1.77 -15.05 -10.61
N TYR A 108 -1.17 -13.90 -10.92
CA TYR A 108 -1.87 -12.62 -10.98
C TYR A 108 -3.06 -12.67 -11.94
N ILE A 109 -2.83 -13.08 -13.20
CA ILE A 109 -3.88 -13.14 -14.23
C ILE A 109 -5.04 -14.07 -13.80
N LYS A 110 -4.74 -15.21 -13.18
CA LYS A 110 -5.77 -16.15 -12.72
C LYS A 110 -6.64 -15.60 -11.57
N ASN A 111 -6.09 -14.71 -10.78
CA ASN A 111 -6.78 -14.26 -9.56
C ASN A 111 -7.42 -12.87 -9.69
N ILE A 112 -6.98 -12.03 -10.65
CA ILE A 112 -7.46 -10.65 -10.73
C ILE A 112 -8.98 -10.57 -10.93
N GLU A 113 -9.57 -11.43 -11.76
CA GLU A 113 -11.02 -11.47 -11.99
C GLU A 113 -11.79 -11.81 -10.71
N ASN A 114 -11.28 -12.75 -9.91
CA ASN A 114 -11.88 -13.12 -8.64
C ASN A 114 -11.78 -11.96 -7.63
N VAL A 115 -10.63 -11.31 -7.53
CA VAL A 115 -10.44 -10.16 -6.64
C VAL A 115 -11.41 -9.03 -7.00
N VAL A 116 -11.56 -8.72 -8.29
CA VAL A 116 -12.51 -7.69 -8.77
C VAL A 116 -13.94 -8.10 -8.47
N SER A 117 -14.35 -9.32 -8.83
CA SER A 117 -15.73 -9.77 -8.66
C SER A 117 -16.16 -9.90 -7.21
N GLU A 118 -15.26 -10.32 -6.32
CA GLU A 118 -15.60 -10.52 -4.91
C GLU A 118 -15.56 -9.23 -4.08
N ARG A 119 -14.67 -8.28 -4.43
CA ARG A 119 -14.39 -7.12 -3.58
C ARG A 119 -14.88 -5.80 -4.13
N PHE A 120 -14.86 -5.62 -5.45
CA PHE A 120 -15.06 -4.32 -6.08
C PHE A 120 -16.30 -4.22 -6.94
N VAL A 121 -16.95 -5.32 -7.34
CA VAL A 121 -18.10 -5.28 -8.25
C VAL A 121 -19.21 -4.35 -7.74
N GLY A 122 -19.57 -4.44 -6.46
CA GLY A 122 -20.60 -3.58 -5.87
C GLY A 122 -20.19 -2.11 -5.80
N PHE A 123 -18.91 -1.84 -5.55
CA PHE A 123 -18.37 -0.49 -5.53
C PHE A 123 -18.35 0.11 -6.95
N PHE A 124 -17.90 -0.64 -7.95
CA PHE A 124 -17.90 -0.18 -9.33
C PHE A 124 -19.32 0.08 -9.84
N SER A 125 -20.26 -0.84 -9.57
CA SER A 125 -21.68 -0.63 -9.94
C SER A 125 -22.29 0.60 -9.29
N ALA A 126 -21.87 0.98 -8.08
CA ALA A 126 -22.32 2.22 -7.46
C ALA A 126 -21.75 3.47 -8.16
N LEU A 127 -20.63 3.33 -8.86
CA LEU A 127 -19.97 4.40 -9.60
C LEU A 127 -20.34 4.46 -11.10
N ASP A 128 -21.00 3.43 -11.64
CA ASP A 128 -21.34 3.33 -13.08
C ASP A 128 -22.17 4.52 -13.61
N SER A 129 -22.89 5.22 -12.73
CA SER A 129 -23.68 6.41 -13.11
C SER A 129 -22.92 7.73 -13.01
N ILE A 130 -21.66 7.69 -12.60
CA ILE A 130 -20.81 8.87 -12.39
C ILE A 130 -19.86 9.00 -13.59
N ASP A 131 -19.69 10.20 -14.10
CA ASP A 131 -18.79 10.44 -15.23
C ASP A 131 -17.30 10.43 -14.82
N ASP A 132 -16.41 10.33 -15.81
CA ASP A 132 -14.97 10.26 -15.59
C ASP A 132 -14.41 11.52 -14.88
N ALA A 133 -15.02 12.69 -15.07
CA ALA A 133 -14.59 13.93 -14.41
C ALA A 133 -14.87 13.88 -12.90
N ASP A 134 -16.04 13.33 -12.54
CA ASP A 134 -16.40 13.15 -11.13
C ASP A 134 -15.54 12.04 -10.48
N ILE A 135 -15.25 10.95 -11.20
CA ILE A 135 -14.30 9.92 -10.74
C ILE A 135 -12.92 10.54 -10.47
N ASN A 136 -12.40 11.36 -11.38
CA ASN A 136 -11.12 12.06 -11.18
C ASN A 136 -11.17 13.00 -9.97
N THR A 137 -12.27 13.69 -9.75
CA THR A 137 -12.47 14.52 -8.55
C THR A 137 -12.40 13.71 -7.26
N ILE A 138 -12.97 12.51 -7.24
CA ILE A 138 -12.88 11.58 -6.10
C ILE A 138 -11.43 11.14 -5.89
N ILE A 139 -10.72 10.76 -6.94
CA ILE A 139 -9.30 10.37 -6.89
C ILE A 139 -8.45 11.51 -6.30
N ASP A 140 -8.61 12.72 -6.81
CA ASP A 140 -7.87 13.91 -6.34
C ASP A 140 -8.15 14.19 -4.85
N ALA A 141 -9.40 14.03 -4.40
CA ALA A 141 -9.74 14.18 -3.00
C ALA A 141 -9.03 13.16 -2.10
N PHE A 142 -8.89 11.90 -2.54
CA PHE A 142 -8.12 10.88 -1.83
C PHE A 142 -6.63 11.18 -1.81
N VAL A 143 -6.07 11.67 -2.92
CA VAL A 143 -4.65 12.10 -2.99
C VAL A 143 -4.36 13.20 -1.97
N VAL A 144 -5.22 14.21 -1.90
CA VAL A 144 -5.09 15.29 -0.90
C VAL A 144 -5.18 14.75 0.52
N LEU A 145 -6.16 13.88 0.80
CA LEU A 145 -6.33 13.29 2.13
C LEU A 145 -5.12 12.48 2.57
N ASN A 146 -4.58 11.64 1.69
CA ASN A 146 -3.38 10.84 1.97
C ASN A 146 -2.18 11.73 2.30
N ASN A 147 -1.94 12.76 1.48
CA ASN A 147 -0.86 13.71 1.70
C ASN A 147 -0.97 14.44 3.05
N ASP A 148 -2.17 14.82 3.46
CA ASP A 148 -2.38 15.51 4.73
C ASP A 148 -2.18 14.59 5.94
N ILE A 149 -2.60 13.32 5.84
CA ILE A 149 -2.35 12.30 6.86
C ILE A 149 -0.84 12.06 7.01
N GLU A 150 -0.11 11.89 5.91
CA GLU A 150 1.34 11.67 5.93
C GLU A 150 2.11 12.83 6.55
N LYS A 151 1.74 14.08 6.21
CA LYS A 151 2.30 15.29 6.84
C LYS A 151 2.04 15.31 8.35
N GLY A 152 0.85 14.90 8.78
CA GLY A 152 0.50 14.78 10.20
C GLY A 152 1.42 13.79 10.92
N ILE A 153 1.59 12.59 10.36
CA ILE A 153 2.46 11.53 10.89
C ILE A 153 3.92 12.02 10.99
N ALA A 154 4.41 12.71 9.97
CA ALA A 154 5.78 13.24 9.94
C ALA A 154 6.02 14.29 11.04
N LYS A 155 5.07 15.20 11.27
CA LYS A 155 5.12 16.21 12.35
C LYS A 155 5.19 15.56 13.73
N GLU A 156 4.35 14.55 13.99
CA GLU A 156 4.34 13.85 15.27
C GLU A 156 5.66 13.13 15.58
N LYS A 157 6.26 12.47 14.57
CA LYS A 157 7.56 11.82 14.71
C LYS A 157 8.67 12.82 15.06
N THR A 158 8.65 14.02 14.47
CA THR A 158 9.62 15.08 14.74
C THR A 158 9.46 15.63 16.16
N THR A 159 8.22 15.84 16.61
CA THR A 159 7.91 16.33 17.95
C THR A 159 8.34 15.33 19.03
N LYS A 160 8.04 14.04 18.86
CA LYS A 160 8.48 12.98 19.79
C LYS A 160 9.99 12.87 19.90
N LYS A 161 10.72 13.07 18.80
CA LYS A 161 12.19 13.05 18.78
C LYS A 161 12.83 14.18 19.58
N SER A 162 12.20 15.36 19.64
CA SER A 162 12.67 16.52 20.40
C SER A 162 12.42 16.42 21.92
N ILE A 163 11.43 15.64 22.35
CA ILE A 163 11.08 15.45 23.77
C ILE A 163 12.05 14.45 24.46
N LEU A 164 12.65 13.54 23.72
CA LEU A 164 13.54 12.50 24.26
C LEU A 164 14.99 12.98 24.59
N ILE A 165 15.32 14.26 24.42
CA ILE A 165 16.69 14.78 24.63
C ILE A 165 16.92 15.33 26.06
N LYS A 166 15.94 15.39 26.94
CA LYS A 166 16.17 15.73 28.36
C LYS A 166 16.61 14.50 29.16
N LYS A 167 17.89 14.14 29.04
CA LYS A 167 18.57 13.40 30.10
C LYS A 167 18.99 14.39 31.15
N ASP A 168 18.36 14.36 32.30
CA ASP A 168 18.86 15.07 33.49
C ASP A 168 20.24 14.47 33.87
N LYS A 169 21.27 15.26 33.62
CA LYS A 169 22.59 15.06 34.25
C LYS A 169 22.50 15.61 35.69
N ASN A 170 21.96 14.88 36.61
CA ASN A 170 22.21 15.11 38.04
C ASN A 170 22.17 13.77 38.73
N GLY A 171 23.34 13.21 38.90
CA GLY A 171 23.62 12.02 39.67
C GLY A 171 25.09 11.96 39.93
N CYS A 172 25.59 12.92 40.73
CA CYS A 172 26.87 12.79 41.42
C CYS A 172 26.65 13.18 42.87
N SER A 173 26.66 12.24 43.72
CA SER A 173 27.29 12.22 45.04
C SER A 173 27.11 10.85 45.64
#